data_9cf47a5a7af3430380cde0964346c461
#
_entry.id   9cf47a5a7af3430380cde0964346c461
#
_cell.length_a   1.000
_cell.length_b   1.000
_cell.length_c   1.000
_cell.angle_alpha   90.00
_cell.angle_beta   90.00
_cell.angle_gamma   90.00
#
_symmetry.space_group_name_H-M   'P 1'
#
loop_
_entity.id
_entity.type
_entity.pdbx_description
1 polymer ?
#
loop_
_entity_poly.entity_id
_entity_poly.type
_entity_poly.pdbx_seq_one_letter_code
_entity_poly.pdbx_strand_id
1 'polypeptide(L)'
;FTRLFSFGNAGFMSIGAYTSAIISVRVGLPFPIAVLGGAVMAGVISYLLGSLTIRLKGDYFLISCLGFGESVRVLFNYTKNITGGANGFSGIPYKTTMWVAIFCAVLAFIIAWNFIHSKFGDNLTAIRENDIAAEAVGINVTKFKKMSFVFSAVFAGWAGALYAHYLMFITPTMFNLAKSCELITTTVIGGLGSLTGSVFGAVLVT
;
A
#
# COMPACT_ATOMS: atom_id res chain seq x y z
N PHE A 1 -3.65 -13.53 -2.02
CA PHE A 1 -4.35 -14.42 -1.09
C PHE A 1 -5.88 -14.29 -1.15
N THR A 2 -6.45 -13.11 -1.39
CA THR A 2 -7.92 -12.89 -1.43
C THR A 2 -8.51 -12.76 -2.84
N ARG A 3 -7.74 -13.00 -3.90
CA ARG A 3 -8.09 -12.71 -5.30
C ARG A 3 -8.55 -11.26 -5.57
N LEU A 4 -8.30 -10.36 -4.63
CA LEU A 4 -8.60 -8.94 -4.78
C LEU A 4 -7.37 -8.23 -5.36
N PHE A 5 -7.41 -7.93 -6.65
CA PHE A 5 -6.43 -7.04 -7.26
C PHE A 5 -6.78 -5.60 -6.92
N SER A 6 -5.84 -4.85 -6.39
CA SER A 6 -6.06 -3.43 -6.08
C SER A 6 -5.15 -2.56 -6.93
N PHE A 7 -5.73 -1.80 -7.85
CA PHE A 7 -5.03 -0.76 -8.59
C PHE A 7 -4.82 0.53 -7.78
N GLY A 8 -5.31 0.55 -6.54
CA GLY A 8 -5.15 1.69 -5.62
C GLY A 8 -3.81 1.74 -4.88
N ASN A 9 -2.91 0.77 -5.08
CA ASN A 9 -1.68 0.67 -4.31
C ASN A 9 -0.78 1.91 -4.45
N ALA A 10 -0.66 2.50 -5.64
CA ALA A 10 0.07 3.76 -5.84
C ALA A 10 -0.58 4.92 -5.08
N GLY A 11 -1.92 4.94 -4.95
CA GLY A 11 -2.63 5.92 -4.13
C GLY A 11 -2.26 5.82 -2.66
N PHE A 12 -2.26 4.62 -2.08
CA PHE A 12 -1.83 4.41 -0.68
C PHE A 12 -0.34 4.69 -0.49
N MET A 13 0.49 4.33 -1.46
CA MET A 13 1.91 4.66 -1.48
C MET A 13 2.12 6.18 -1.47
N SER A 14 1.35 6.93 -2.26
CA SER A 14 1.42 8.40 -2.28
C SER A 14 1.00 9.02 -0.95
N ILE A 15 -0.08 8.52 -0.32
CA ILE A 15 -0.53 8.97 1.01
C ILE A 15 0.59 8.77 2.04
N GLY A 16 1.21 7.59 2.07
CA GLY A 16 2.32 7.31 2.97
C GLY A 16 3.52 8.22 2.73
N ALA A 17 3.89 8.43 1.45
CA ALA A 17 5.00 9.28 1.03
C ALA A 17 4.81 10.74 1.48
N TYR A 18 3.67 11.34 1.14
CA TYR A 18 3.37 12.74 1.50
C TYR A 18 3.19 12.94 3.00
N THR A 19 2.51 12.03 3.69
CA THR A 19 2.34 12.12 5.14
C THR A 19 3.69 12.06 5.86
N SER A 20 4.54 11.11 5.48
CA SER A 20 5.88 10.98 6.05
C SER A 20 6.76 12.19 5.75
N ALA A 21 6.71 12.73 4.52
CA ALA A 21 7.43 13.92 4.12
C ALA A 21 6.99 15.16 4.94
N ILE A 22 5.68 15.36 5.11
CA ILE A 22 5.13 16.48 5.89
C ILE A 22 5.54 16.36 7.37
N ILE A 23 5.44 15.18 7.97
CA ILE A 23 5.84 14.94 9.36
C ILE A 23 7.32 15.22 9.55
N SER A 24 8.17 14.76 8.63
CA SER A 24 9.62 14.93 8.73
C SER A 24 10.08 16.38 8.51
N VAL A 25 9.49 17.09 7.54
CA VAL A 25 9.92 18.44 7.13
C VAL A 25 9.26 19.53 7.97
N ARG A 26 7.94 19.45 8.21
CA ARG A 26 7.20 20.51 8.91
C ARG A 26 7.15 20.32 10.41
N VAL A 27 7.02 19.08 10.89
CA VAL A 27 6.92 18.79 12.31
C VAL A 27 8.30 18.52 12.90
N GLY A 28 9.29 18.15 12.08
CA GLY A 28 10.66 17.88 12.52
C GLY A 28 10.81 16.59 13.31
N LEU A 29 9.86 15.67 13.21
CA LEU A 29 9.92 14.40 13.94
C LEU A 29 10.97 13.45 13.34
N PRO A 30 11.56 12.56 14.18
CA PRO A 30 12.56 11.61 13.72
C PRO A 30 11.99 10.64 12.66
N PHE A 31 12.86 10.23 11.76
CA PHE A 31 12.54 9.38 10.60
C PHE A 31 11.62 8.16 10.91
N PRO A 32 11.87 7.33 11.96
CA PRO A 32 11.02 6.19 12.22
C PRO A 32 9.56 6.56 12.51
N ILE A 33 9.36 7.67 13.22
CA ILE A 33 8.00 8.17 13.56
C ILE A 33 7.31 8.70 12.30
N ALA A 34 8.03 9.39 11.42
CA ALA A 34 7.50 9.87 10.15
C ALA A 34 7.06 8.71 9.24
N VAL A 35 7.85 7.64 9.15
CA VAL A 35 7.54 6.45 8.36
C VAL A 35 6.33 5.71 8.94
N LEU A 36 6.27 5.51 10.26
CA LEU A 36 5.11 4.91 10.93
C LEU A 36 3.85 5.76 10.73
N GLY A 37 3.96 7.09 10.84
CA GLY A 37 2.86 8.01 10.59
C GLY A 37 2.30 7.87 9.17
N GLY A 38 3.17 7.74 8.16
CA GLY A 38 2.77 7.48 6.77
C GLY A 38 2.04 6.15 6.60
N ALA A 39 2.54 5.08 7.22
CA ALA A 39 1.92 3.76 7.18
C ALA A 39 0.54 3.75 7.87
N VAL A 40 0.43 4.36 9.04
CA VAL A 40 -0.83 4.47 9.79
C VAL A 40 -1.88 5.28 9.01
N MET A 41 -1.51 6.42 8.44
CA MET A 41 -2.43 7.23 7.63
C MET A 41 -2.94 6.47 6.41
N ALA A 42 -2.08 5.75 5.70
CA ALA A 42 -2.51 4.88 4.61
C ALA A 42 -3.48 3.80 5.12
N GLY A 43 -3.22 3.21 6.29
CA GLY A 43 -4.11 2.25 6.95
C GLY A 43 -5.49 2.83 7.29
N VAL A 44 -5.54 4.03 7.88
CA VAL A 44 -6.81 4.68 8.24
C VAL A 44 -7.64 4.99 7.00
N ILE A 45 -7.01 5.56 5.96
CA ILE A 45 -7.72 5.89 4.71
C ILE A 45 -8.18 4.62 4.00
N SER A 46 -7.37 3.55 4.01
CA SER A 46 -7.77 2.27 3.43
C SER A 46 -8.91 1.60 4.20
N TYR A 47 -8.98 1.77 5.52
CA TYR A 47 -10.10 1.28 6.32
C TYR A 47 -11.41 1.96 5.95
N LEU A 48 -11.39 3.29 5.74
CA LEU A 48 -12.55 4.06 5.28
C LEU A 48 -12.94 3.62 3.87
N LEU A 49 -12.00 3.61 2.93
CA LEU A 49 -12.23 3.17 1.57
C LEU A 49 -12.73 1.71 1.50
N GLY A 50 -12.08 0.80 2.21
CA GLY A 50 -12.46 -0.60 2.26
C GLY A 50 -13.88 -0.84 2.78
N SER A 51 -14.36 0.00 3.70
CA SER A 51 -15.75 -0.10 4.18
C SER A 51 -16.78 0.24 3.13
N LEU A 52 -16.42 1.06 2.15
CA LEU A 52 -17.28 1.44 1.03
C LEU A 52 -17.14 0.46 -0.14
N THR A 53 -15.90 0.09 -0.49
CA THR A 53 -15.60 -0.61 -1.75
C THR A 53 -15.64 -2.13 -1.67
N ILE A 54 -15.39 -2.75 -0.52
CA ILE A 54 -15.37 -4.22 -0.39
C ILE A 54 -16.75 -4.87 -0.62
N ARG A 55 -17.82 -4.08 -0.54
CA ARG A 55 -19.17 -4.55 -0.90
C ARG A 55 -19.37 -4.69 -2.41
N LEU A 56 -18.50 -4.05 -3.20
CA LEU A 56 -18.52 -4.16 -4.66
C LEU A 56 -17.89 -5.50 -5.07
N LYS A 57 -18.49 -6.16 -6.05
CA LYS A 57 -18.04 -7.47 -6.55
C LYS A 57 -17.25 -7.30 -7.86
N GLY A 58 -16.20 -8.11 -8.01
CA GLY A 58 -15.46 -8.24 -9.27
C GLY A 58 -14.83 -6.92 -9.74
N ASP A 59 -15.12 -6.57 -10.99
CA ASP A 59 -14.50 -5.44 -11.69
C ASP A 59 -14.86 -4.06 -11.10
N TYR A 60 -16.02 -3.93 -10.47
CA TYR A 60 -16.43 -2.68 -9.82
C TYR A 60 -15.51 -2.32 -8.65
N PHE A 61 -14.97 -3.32 -7.94
CA PHE A 61 -13.96 -3.09 -6.91
C PHE A 61 -12.65 -2.54 -7.51
N LEU A 62 -12.21 -3.13 -8.64
CA LEU A 62 -11.01 -2.70 -9.35
C LEU A 62 -11.12 -1.24 -9.82
N ILE A 63 -12.24 -0.89 -10.47
CA ILE A 63 -12.51 0.46 -10.96
C ILE A 63 -12.56 1.46 -9.81
N SER A 64 -13.21 1.12 -8.70
CA SER A 64 -13.25 1.97 -7.51
C SER A 64 -11.87 2.23 -6.91
N CYS A 65 -11.01 1.21 -6.81
CA CYS A 65 -9.64 1.36 -6.33
C CYS A 65 -8.78 2.22 -7.28
N LEU A 66 -8.97 2.07 -8.59
CA LEU A 66 -8.31 2.88 -9.61
C LEU A 66 -8.75 4.35 -9.49
N GLY A 67 -10.07 4.60 -9.45
CA GLY A 67 -10.63 5.94 -9.28
C GLY A 67 -10.14 6.61 -8.00
N PHE A 68 -10.01 5.86 -6.90
CA PHE A 68 -9.43 6.36 -5.66
C PHE A 68 -7.98 6.79 -5.85
N GLY A 69 -7.13 5.95 -6.48
CA GLY A 69 -5.73 6.29 -6.71
C GLY A 69 -5.57 7.59 -7.52
N GLU A 70 -6.35 7.74 -8.59
CA GLU A 70 -6.35 8.96 -9.40
C GLU A 70 -6.93 10.16 -8.63
N SER A 71 -7.96 9.97 -7.82
CA SER A 71 -8.51 11.04 -6.98
C SER A 71 -7.49 11.56 -5.97
N VAL A 72 -6.72 10.67 -5.32
CA VAL A 72 -5.63 11.06 -4.40
C VAL A 72 -4.54 11.82 -5.15
N ARG A 73 -4.14 11.38 -6.34
CA ARG A 73 -3.17 12.07 -7.19
C ARG A 73 -3.62 13.48 -7.52
N VAL A 74 -4.85 13.64 -7.96
CA VAL A 74 -5.45 14.93 -8.29
C VAL A 74 -5.54 15.82 -7.06
N LEU A 75 -5.98 15.28 -5.92
CA LEU A 75 -6.06 16.02 -4.65
C LEU A 75 -4.69 16.61 -4.27
N PHE A 76 -3.62 15.81 -4.31
CA PHE A 76 -2.28 16.28 -4.00
C PHE A 76 -1.75 17.29 -5.01
N ASN A 77 -2.16 17.19 -6.28
CA ASN A 77 -1.80 18.16 -7.30
C ASN A 77 -2.44 19.55 -7.07
N TYR A 78 -3.68 19.58 -6.56
CA TYR A 78 -4.39 20.84 -6.27
C TYR A 78 -4.03 21.43 -4.90
N THR A 79 -3.56 20.63 -3.94
CA THR A 79 -3.25 21.08 -2.58
C THR A 79 -1.85 21.72 -2.50
N LYS A 80 -1.61 22.81 -3.24
CA LYS A 80 -0.30 23.47 -3.37
C LYS A 80 0.33 23.88 -2.03
N ASN A 81 -0.48 24.36 -1.09
CA ASN A 81 0.01 24.88 0.20
C ASN A 81 0.60 23.81 1.12
N ILE A 82 0.22 22.53 0.94
CA ILE A 82 0.62 21.43 1.82
C ILE A 82 1.62 20.50 1.10
N THR A 83 1.33 20.14 -0.14
CA THR A 83 2.06 19.13 -0.91
C THR A 83 3.02 19.70 -1.96
N GLY A 84 3.05 21.05 -2.13
CA GLY A 84 3.76 21.68 -3.23
C GLY A 84 3.05 21.57 -4.59
N GLY A 85 1.98 20.79 -4.67
CA GLY A 85 1.16 20.62 -5.89
C GLY A 85 1.98 20.00 -7.04
N ALA A 86 1.77 20.52 -8.26
CA ALA A 86 2.48 20.06 -9.47
C ALA A 86 3.99 20.28 -9.41
N ASN A 87 4.46 21.27 -8.63
CA ASN A 87 5.90 21.55 -8.46
C ASN A 87 6.60 20.51 -7.58
N GLY A 88 5.83 19.65 -6.91
CA GLY A 88 6.34 18.63 -6.03
C GLY A 88 6.75 19.14 -4.64
N PHE A 89 7.04 18.20 -3.75
CA PHE A 89 7.49 18.46 -2.39
C PHE A 89 8.98 18.16 -2.28
N SER A 90 9.77 19.17 -1.97
CA SER A 90 11.23 19.12 -1.84
C SER A 90 11.67 19.35 -0.39
N GLY A 91 12.96 19.10 -0.11
CA GLY A 91 13.53 19.31 1.22
C GLY A 91 13.35 18.13 2.16
N ILE A 92 12.97 16.97 1.66
CA ILE A 92 12.87 15.75 2.45
C ILE A 92 14.28 15.28 2.81
N PRO A 93 14.60 15.03 4.10
CA PRO A 93 15.92 14.59 4.49
C PRO A 93 16.22 13.18 3.96
N TYR A 94 17.42 13.00 3.37
CA TYR A 94 17.89 11.67 2.97
C TYR A 94 18.17 10.83 4.21
N LYS A 95 17.31 9.88 4.51
CA LYS A 95 17.42 8.97 5.64
C LYS A 95 17.31 7.50 5.24
N THR A 96 16.75 7.22 4.06
CA THR A 96 16.61 5.86 3.54
C THR A 96 17.87 5.46 2.80
N THR A 97 18.86 4.97 3.55
CA THR A 97 20.04 4.34 2.98
C THR A 97 19.69 2.93 2.51
N MET A 98 20.50 2.36 1.60
CA MET A 98 20.29 0.99 1.10
C MET A 98 20.14 -0.05 2.24
N TRP A 99 20.95 0.05 3.29
CA TRP A 99 20.86 -0.85 4.46
C TRP A 99 19.54 -0.70 5.22
N VAL A 100 19.04 0.53 5.36
CA VAL A 100 17.73 0.80 5.99
C VAL A 100 16.61 0.24 5.13
N ALA A 101 16.69 0.38 3.81
CA ALA A 101 15.70 -0.17 2.90
C ALA A 101 15.64 -1.71 2.98
N ILE A 102 16.81 -2.38 2.96
CA ILE A 102 16.91 -3.84 3.10
C ILE A 102 16.36 -4.28 4.46
N PHE A 103 16.74 -3.62 5.55
CA PHE A 103 16.23 -3.93 6.88
C PHE A 103 14.70 -3.82 6.96
N CYS A 104 14.15 -2.73 6.45
CA CYS A 104 12.70 -2.52 6.39
C CYS A 104 11.99 -3.53 5.49
N ALA A 105 12.60 -3.93 4.37
CA ALA A 105 12.06 -4.95 3.49
C ALA A 105 12.02 -6.34 4.17
N VAL A 106 13.09 -6.72 4.86
CA VAL A 106 13.15 -7.98 5.63
C VAL A 106 12.12 -7.97 6.75
N LEU A 107 12.00 -6.86 7.48
CA LEU A 107 11.02 -6.71 8.55
C LEU A 107 9.59 -6.80 8.00
N ALA A 108 9.30 -6.13 6.89
CA ALA A 108 8.01 -6.22 6.20
C ALA A 108 7.71 -7.67 5.76
N PHE A 109 8.71 -8.37 5.23
CA PHE A 109 8.58 -9.77 4.85
C PHE A 109 8.25 -10.66 6.05
N ILE A 110 8.95 -10.51 7.18
CA ILE A 110 8.69 -11.28 8.41
C ILE A 110 7.27 -11.04 8.93
N ILE A 111 6.83 -9.77 8.97
CA ILE A 111 5.48 -9.43 9.41
C ILE A 111 4.42 -10.04 8.47
N ALA A 112 4.62 -9.93 7.16
CA ALA A 112 3.72 -10.51 6.17
C ALA A 112 3.69 -12.04 6.25
N TRP A 113 4.85 -12.68 6.45
CA TRP A 113 4.96 -14.11 6.63
C TRP A 113 4.18 -14.60 7.85
N ASN A 114 4.37 -13.96 9.00
CA ASN A 114 3.65 -14.28 10.23
C ASN A 114 2.13 -14.04 10.08
N PHE A 115 1.73 -12.99 9.38
CA PHE A 115 0.32 -12.71 9.13
C PHE A 115 -0.34 -13.81 8.29
N ILE A 116 0.34 -14.30 7.25
CA ILE A 116 -0.19 -15.34 6.37
C ILE A 116 -0.25 -16.71 7.06
N HIS A 117 0.72 -17.02 7.93
CA HIS A 117 0.75 -18.29 8.67
C HIS A 117 -0.01 -18.24 10.00
N SER A 118 -0.76 -17.17 10.23
CA SER A 118 -1.66 -17.06 11.39
C SER A 118 -3.06 -17.57 11.05
N LYS A 119 -3.91 -17.73 12.07
CA LYS A 119 -5.33 -18.05 11.88
C LYS A 119 -6.07 -17.09 10.93
N PHE A 120 -5.58 -15.86 10.78
CA PHE A 120 -6.11 -14.93 9.79
C PHE A 120 -5.79 -15.38 8.36
N GLY A 121 -4.57 -15.85 8.10
CA GLY A 121 -4.16 -16.38 6.81
C GLY A 121 -4.94 -17.61 6.39
N ASP A 122 -5.22 -18.52 7.33
CA ASP A 122 -6.04 -19.71 7.08
C ASP A 122 -7.45 -19.32 6.64
N ASN A 123 -8.08 -18.36 7.33
CA ASN A 123 -9.39 -17.85 6.94
C ASN A 123 -9.37 -17.14 5.56
N LEU A 124 -8.31 -16.40 5.25
CA LEU A 124 -8.15 -15.78 3.93
C LEU A 124 -7.96 -16.81 2.82
N THR A 125 -7.28 -17.91 3.11
CA THR A 125 -7.11 -19.04 2.18
C THR A 125 -8.46 -19.74 1.94
N ALA A 126 -9.24 -20.00 2.99
CA ALA A 126 -10.59 -20.55 2.86
C ALA A 126 -11.50 -19.66 2.01
N ILE A 127 -11.47 -18.35 2.24
CA ILE A 127 -12.21 -17.35 1.44
C ILE A 127 -11.75 -17.37 -0.03
N ARG A 128 -10.44 -17.51 -0.29
CA ARG A 128 -9.90 -17.59 -1.64
C ARG A 128 -10.42 -18.78 -2.42
N GLU A 129 -10.57 -19.93 -1.77
CA GLU A 129 -11.06 -21.15 -2.42
C GLU A 129 -12.58 -21.03 -2.72
N ASN A 130 -13.39 -20.64 -1.74
CA ASN A 130 -14.81 -20.44 -1.94
C ASN A 130 -15.42 -19.50 -0.90
N ASP A 131 -15.82 -18.29 -1.32
CA ASP A 131 -16.44 -17.28 -0.47
C ASP A 131 -17.73 -17.80 0.22
N ILE A 132 -18.57 -18.53 -0.52
CA ILE A 132 -19.86 -19.03 -0.04
C ILE A 132 -19.67 -20.15 0.99
N ALA A 133 -18.75 -21.07 0.73
CA ALA A 133 -18.43 -22.14 1.66
C ALA A 133 -17.81 -21.59 2.97
N ALA A 134 -16.94 -20.59 2.86
CA ALA A 134 -16.34 -19.92 4.03
C ALA A 134 -17.41 -19.23 4.89
N GLU A 135 -18.41 -18.60 4.26
CA GLU A 135 -19.52 -17.96 4.96
C GLU A 135 -20.43 -19.00 5.65
N ALA A 136 -20.66 -20.15 5.04
CA ALA A 136 -21.44 -21.25 5.61
C ALA A 136 -20.83 -21.85 6.88
N VAL A 137 -19.50 -21.83 7.03
CA VAL A 137 -18.81 -22.26 8.26
C VAL A 137 -18.61 -21.13 9.27
N GLY A 138 -19.26 -19.98 9.06
CA GLY A 138 -19.29 -18.86 10.01
C GLY A 138 -18.15 -17.85 9.87
N ILE A 139 -17.36 -17.90 8.79
CA ILE A 139 -16.29 -16.91 8.54
C ILE A 139 -16.92 -15.63 8.00
N ASN A 140 -16.68 -14.51 8.67
CA ASN A 140 -17.14 -13.20 8.18
C ASN A 140 -16.26 -12.69 7.03
N VAL A 141 -16.61 -13.07 5.79
CA VAL A 141 -15.87 -12.78 4.56
C VAL A 141 -15.55 -11.29 4.41
N THR A 142 -16.54 -10.42 4.63
CA THR A 142 -16.37 -8.96 4.50
C THR A 142 -15.31 -8.41 5.46
N LYS A 143 -15.33 -8.87 6.72
CA LYS A 143 -14.37 -8.44 7.75
C LYS A 143 -12.94 -8.86 7.38
N PHE A 144 -12.75 -10.11 6.98
CA PHE A 144 -11.42 -10.63 6.63
C PHE A 144 -10.87 -9.97 5.35
N LYS A 145 -11.69 -9.79 4.31
CA LYS A 145 -11.30 -9.03 3.11
C LYS A 145 -10.89 -7.61 3.45
N LYS A 146 -11.64 -6.92 4.34
CA LYS A 146 -11.31 -5.57 4.78
C LYS A 146 -9.99 -5.50 5.53
N MET A 147 -9.74 -6.43 6.45
CA MET A 147 -8.48 -6.48 7.19
C MET A 147 -7.29 -6.72 6.26
N SER A 148 -7.42 -7.64 5.31
CA SER A 148 -6.38 -7.89 4.29
C SER A 148 -6.09 -6.66 3.43
N PHE A 149 -7.13 -5.92 3.05
CA PHE A 149 -7.00 -4.69 2.27
C PHE A 149 -6.26 -3.59 3.06
N VAL A 150 -6.64 -3.40 4.33
CA VAL A 150 -5.96 -2.44 5.23
C VAL A 150 -4.50 -2.82 5.43
N PHE A 151 -4.22 -4.10 5.67
CA PHE A 151 -2.87 -4.61 5.85
C PHE A 151 -1.99 -4.32 4.62
N SER A 152 -2.50 -4.59 3.42
CA SER A 152 -1.80 -4.28 2.16
C SER A 152 -1.53 -2.78 2.01
N ALA A 153 -2.50 -1.92 2.35
CA ALA A 153 -2.36 -0.48 2.24
C ALA A 153 -1.35 0.11 3.25
N VAL A 154 -1.25 -0.48 4.46
CA VAL A 154 -0.22 -0.10 5.45
C VAL A 154 1.18 -0.35 4.89
N PHE A 155 1.41 -1.51 4.25
CA PHE A 155 2.70 -1.80 3.61
C PHE A 155 2.97 -0.89 2.40
N ALA A 156 1.95 -0.60 1.60
CA ALA A 156 2.09 0.35 0.49
C ALA A 156 2.46 1.74 1.01
N GLY A 157 1.81 2.22 2.08
CA GLY A 157 2.14 3.49 2.73
C GLY A 157 3.55 3.49 3.34
N TRP A 158 3.96 2.38 3.97
CA TRP A 158 5.32 2.21 4.49
C TRP A 158 6.36 2.30 3.36
N ALA A 159 6.16 1.56 2.28
CA ALA A 159 7.04 1.61 1.10
C ALA A 159 7.10 3.02 0.50
N GLY A 160 5.95 3.73 0.42
CA GLY A 160 5.87 5.11 -0.04
C GLY A 160 6.67 6.08 0.83
N ALA A 161 6.59 5.92 2.15
CA ALA A 161 7.36 6.73 3.09
C ALA A 161 8.87 6.54 2.90
N LEU A 162 9.34 5.29 2.76
CA LEU A 162 10.74 4.98 2.48
C LEU A 162 11.20 5.56 1.14
N TYR A 163 10.35 5.45 0.11
CA TYR A 163 10.61 5.98 -1.23
C TYR A 163 10.76 7.50 -1.24
N ALA A 164 9.93 8.22 -0.48
CA ALA A 164 10.02 9.66 -0.33
C ALA A 164 11.36 10.11 0.28
N HIS A 165 11.82 9.43 1.34
CA HIS A 165 13.08 9.71 2.01
C HIS A 165 14.32 9.24 1.23
N TYR A 166 14.14 8.37 0.25
CA TYR A 166 15.19 7.96 -0.68
C TYR A 166 15.38 8.98 -1.80
N LEU A 167 14.29 9.42 -2.43
CA LEU A 167 14.33 10.37 -3.54
C LEU A 167 14.56 11.82 -3.12
N MET A 168 14.28 12.19 -1.85
CA MET A 168 14.33 13.56 -1.32
C MET A 168 13.39 14.57 -2.01
N PHE A 169 12.66 14.12 -3.02
CA PHE A 169 11.75 14.89 -3.83
C PHE A 169 10.62 13.99 -4.34
N ILE A 170 9.38 14.43 -4.20
CA ILE A 170 8.20 13.68 -4.65
C ILE A 170 7.23 14.58 -5.40
N THR A 171 6.68 14.04 -6.50
CA THR A 171 5.60 14.68 -7.26
C THR A 171 4.38 13.76 -7.33
N PRO A 172 3.16 14.31 -7.43
CA PRO A 172 1.96 13.49 -7.58
C PRO A 172 1.98 12.61 -8.83
N THR A 173 2.71 13.03 -9.86
CA THR A 173 2.83 12.29 -11.13
C THR A 173 3.62 10.97 -11.00
N MET A 174 4.46 10.82 -9.97
CA MET A 174 5.19 9.58 -9.70
C MET A 174 4.27 8.43 -9.25
N PHE A 175 3.10 8.78 -8.70
CA PHE A 175 2.12 7.81 -8.16
C PHE A 175 0.91 7.67 -9.09
N ASN A 176 1.17 7.52 -10.38
CA ASN A 176 0.16 7.38 -11.42
C ASN A 176 -0.32 5.93 -11.59
N LEU A 177 -1.26 5.73 -12.51
CA LEU A 177 -1.77 4.41 -12.87
C LEU A 177 -0.66 3.46 -13.36
N ALA A 178 0.32 3.99 -14.12
CA ALA A 178 1.45 3.18 -14.60
C ALA A 178 2.23 2.56 -13.44
N LYS A 179 2.43 3.29 -12.34
CA LYS A 179 3.08 2.77 -11.13
C LYS A 179 2.25 1.66 -10.47
N SER A 180 0.92 1.80 -10.44
CA SER A 180 0.05 0.70 -9.96
C SER A 180 0.15 -0.54 -10.84
N CYS A 181 0.16 -0.37 -12.17
CA CYS A 181 0.34 -1.48 -13.09
C CYS A 181 1.70 -2.17 -12.94
N GLU A 182 2.79 -1.40 -12.76
CA GLU A 182 4.13 -1.92 -12.48
C GLU A 182 4.14 -2.80 -11.23
N LEU A 183 3.57 -2.33 -10.12
CA LEU A 183 3.47 -3.09 -8.87
C LEU A 183 2.66 -4.39 -9.02
N ILE A 184 1.59 -4.37 -9.80
CA ILE A 184 0.80 -5.58 -10.08
C ILE A 184 1.59 -6.53 -10.97
N THR A 185 2.22 -6.03 -12.03
CA THR A 185 3.00 -6.85 -12.97
C THR A 185 4.13 -7.57 -12.25
N THR A 186 4.87 -6.89 -11.37
CA THR A 186 5.93 -7.51 -10.55
C THR A 186 5.39 -8.64 -9.68
N THR A 187 4.20 -8.43 -9.09
CA THR A 187 3.57 -9.46 -8.24
C THR A 187 3.05 -10.65 -9.07
N VAL A 188 2.54 -10.40 -10.28
CA VAL A 188 2.06 -11.45 -11.19
C VAL A 188 3.22 -12.29 -11.71
N ILE A 189 4.31 -11.67 -12.15
CA ILE A 189 5.54 -12.36 -12.61
C ILE A 189 6.14 -13.20 -11.48
N GLY A 190 6.15 -12.69 -10.25
CA GLY A 190 6.64 -13.42 -9.09
C GLY A 190 5.75 -14.58 -8.64
N GLY A 191 4.53 -14.67 -9.16
CA GLY A 191 3.56 -15.71 -8.84
C GLY A 191 2.52 -15.28 -7.81
N LEU A 192 1.26 -15.32 -8.24
CA LEU A 192 0.11 -14.98 -7.41
C LEU A 192 -0.06 -15.97 -6.26
N GLY A 193 0.06 -15.47 -5.03
CA GLY A 193 -0.11 -16.29 -3.82
C GLY A 193 1.19 -16.78 -3.17
N SER A 194 2.36 -16.42 -3.71
CA SER A 194 3.66 -16.68 -3.10
C SER A 194 4.33 -15.38 -2.67
N LEU A 195 4.65 -15.25 -1.36
CA LEU A 195 5.43 -14.11 -0.86
C LEU A 195 6.86 -14.11 -1.39
N THR A 196 7.49 -15.26 -1.37
CA THR A 196 8.85 -15.42 -1.89
C THR A 196 8.92 -15.12 -3.37
N GLY A 197 7.93 -15.60 -4.13
CA GLY A 197 7.80 -15.30 -5.56
C GLY A 197 7.67 -13.80 -5.83
N SER A 198 6.86 -13.07 -5.06
CA SER A 198 6.71 -11.62 -5.23
C SER A 198 8.01 -10.85 -5.00
N VAL A 199 8.86 -11.30 -4.05
CA VAL A 199 10.19 -10.70 -3.81
C VAL A 199 11.12 -10.97 -5.00
N PHE A 200 11.15 -12.21 -5.50
CA PHE A 200 11.94 -12.55 -6.69
C PHE A 200 11.45 -11.80 -7.93
N GLY A 201 10.13 -11.68 -8.11
CA GLY A 201 9.55 -10.90 -9.19
C GLY A 201 9.95 -9.42 -9.14
N ALA A 202 9.99 -8.82 -7.95
CA ALA A 202 10.44 -7.44 -7.77
C ALA A 202 11.92 -7.28 -8.15
N VAL A 203 12.80 -8.21 -7.75
CA VAL A 203 14.23 -8.17 -8.10
C VAL A 203 14.47 -8.37 -9.59
N LEU A 204 13.63 -9.18 -10.28
CA LEU A 204 13.78 -9.42 -11.72
C LEU A 204 13.31 -8.26 -12.59
N VAL A 205 12.33 -7.47 -12.12
CA VAL A 205 11.72 -6.38 -12.91
C VAL A 205 12.42 -5.05 -12.66
N THR A 206 13.16 -4.90 -11.55
CA THR A 206 13.90 -3.68 -11.21
C THR A 206 15.33 -3.75 -11.70
#